data_0e97ad3049830e7552be285904fdcdb1
#
_entry.id   0e97ad3049830e7552be285904fdcdb1
#
_cell.length_a   1.000
_cell.length_b   1.000
_cell.length_c   1.000
_cell.angle_alpha   90.00
_cell.angle_beta   90.00
_cell.angle_gamma   90.00
#
_symmetry.space_group_name_H-M   'P 1'
#
loop_
_entity.id
_entity.type
_entity.pdbx_description
1 polymer ?
#
loop_
_entity_poly.entity_id
_entity_poly.type
_entity_poly.pdbx_seq_one_letter_code
_entity_poly.pdbx_strand_id
1 'polypeptide(L)'
;SSTALAAQNGDARSASPVTITNDKIVTDVDTDGKPRQFLLGGSKGAYTFYSTVDKNYLAALSGKNKLQTTTDAGSANAKWDVTFVGEHANIKSCAFTSRSINYNKSTTPTRFATYESKSNQQPVALYKRDVTSGIGSTAVQQPTLITVYSITGVAVKRGVQPSAAFDGLAKGVY
;
A
#
# COMPACT_ATOMS: atom_id res chain seq x y z
N SER A 1 -9.07 18.71 8.55
CA SER A 1 -8.44 18.16 7.33
C SER A 1 -7.52 17.03 7.73
N SER A 2 -7.53 15.94 6.97
CA SER A 2 -6.65 14.79 7.16
C SER A 2 -5.32 15.01 6.43
N THR A 3 -4.24 14.43 6.95
CA THR A 3 -2.91 14.50 6.33
C THR A 3 -2.27 13.11 6.32
N ALA A 4 -1.42 12.84 5.34
CA ALA A 4 -0.68 11.59 5.23
C ALA A 4 0.81 11.84 5.01
N LEU A 5 1.62 10.78 5.23
CA LEU A 5 3.06 10.81 4.98
C LEU A 5 3.34 11.13 3.50
N ALA A 6 4.21 12.10 3.27
CA ALA A 6 4.68 12.49 1.95
C ALA A 6 6.20 12.23 1.80
N ALA A 7 6.88 12.99 0.97
CA ALA A 7 8.30 12.83 0.69
C ALA A 7 9.18 13.02 1.93
N GLN A 8 10.39 12.47 1.89
CA GLN A 8 11.42 12.73 2.89
C GLN A 8 11.80 14.21 2.89
N ASN A 9 11.92 14.80 4.08
CA ASN A 9 12.37 16.17 4.27
C ASN A 9 13.32 16.20 5.47
N GLY A 10 14.62 16.20 5.20
CA GLY A 10 15.65 16.06 6.22
C GLY A 10 15.46 14.79 7.05
N ASP A 11 15.31 14.94 8.34
CA ASP A 11 15.18 13.84 9.32
C ASP A 11 13.73 13.36 9.56
N ALA A 12 12.77 13.85 8.78
CA ALA A 12 11.35 13.53 8.95
C ALA A 12 10.65 13.37 7.61
N ARG A 13 9.40 12.91 7.63
CA ARG A 13 8.53 12.87 6.45
C ARG A 13 7.59 14.06 6.48
N SER A 14 7.46 14.75 5.36
CA SER A 14 6.51 15.84 5.19
C SER A 14 5.07 15.34 5.37
N ALA A 15 4.17 16.23 5.72
CA ALA A 15 2.74 16.00 5.74
C ALA A 15 2.09 16.58 4.48
N SER A 16 1.24 15.81 3.82
CA SER A 16 0.45 16.27 2.66
C SER A 16 -1.04 16.11 2.94
N PRO A 17 -1.87 17.09 2.58
CA PRO A 17 -3.31 16.98 2.74
C PRO A 17 -3.88 15.80 1.95
N VAL A 18 -4.87 15.11 2.54
CA VAL A 18 -5.62 14.04 1.88
C VAL A 18 -7.12 14.22 2.07
N THR A 19 -7.87 13.75 1.08
CA THR A 19 -9.31 13.57 1.16
C THR A 19 -9.61 12.10 1.40
N ILE A 20 -10.45 11.82 2.39
CA ILE A 20 -10.92 10.47 2.73
C ILE A 20 -12.42 10.44 2.44
N THR A 21 -12.84 9.45 1.65
CA THR A 21 -14.24 9.21 1.32
C THR A 21 -14.52 7.71 1.44
N ASN A 22 -15.53 7.33 2.22
CA ASN A 22 -15.89 5.93 2.47
C ASN A 22 -14.68 5.08 2.88
N ASP A 23 -13.93 5.56 3.87
CA ASP A 23 -12.71 4.94 4.43
C ASP A 23 -11.58 4.69 3.41
N LYS A 24 -11.57 5.44 2.31
CA LYS A 24 -10.54 5.38 1.28
C LYS A 24 -9.91 6.75 1.04
N ILE A 25 -8.60 6.77 0.87
CA ILE A 25 -7.89 7.96 0.40
C ILE A 25 -8.14 8.09 -1.10
N VAL A 26 -8.78 9.20 -1.50
CA VAL A 26 -9.11 9.53 -2.91
C VAL A 26 -8.16 10.56 -3.51
N THR A 27 -7.21 11.06 -2.73
CA THR A 27 -6.16 11.97 -3.19
C THR A 27 -5.12 11.20 -4.01
N ASP A 28 -4.62 11.80 -5.09
CA ASP A 28 -3.49 11.28 -5.85
C ASP A 28 -2.27 11.09 -4.93
N VAL A 29 -1.49 10.06 -5.21
CA VAL A 29 -0.34 9.67 -4.41
C VAL A 29 0.89 9.48 -5.30
N ASP A 30 2.08 9.44 -4.69
CA ASP A 30 3.37 9.14 -5.34
C ASP A 30 3.84 10.16 -6.38
N THR A 31 3.26 11.34 -6.43
CA THR A 31 3.75 12.49 -7.19
C THR A 31 4.32 13.57 -6.26
N ASP A 32 4.95 14.60 -6.80
CA ASP A 32 5.54 15.67 -6.00
C ASP A 32 4.51 16.37 -5.12
N GLY A 33 4.87 16.58 -3.86
CA GLY A 33 4.00 17.19 -2.86
C GLY A 33 2.81 16.33 -2.41
N LYS A 34 2.64 15.13 -2.94
CA LYS A 34 1.54 14.22 -2.60
C LYS A 34 1.97 13.15 -1.58
N PRO A 35 1.00 12.48 -0.94
CA PRO A 35 1.29 11.36 -0.06
C PRO A 35 2.08 10.25 -0.75
N ARG A 36 2.84 9.50 0.03
CA ARG A 36 3.56 8.31 -0.44
C ARG A 36 2.80 7.04 -0.07
N GLN A 37 2.74 6.12 -1.01
CA GLN A 37 2.33 4.74 -0.78
C GLN A 37 3.52 3.90 -0.35
N PHE A 38 3.24 2.87 0.41
CA PHE A 38 4.26 1.92 0.87
C PHE A 38 3.78 0.49 0.62
N LEU A 39 4.65 -0.33 0.07
CA LEU A 39 4.46 -1.77 0.06
C LEU A 39 4.77 -2.31 1.46
N LEU A 40 3.81 -2.98 2.05
CA LEU A 40 3.99 -3.68 3.32
C LEU A 40 4.68 -5.02 3.06
N GLY A 41 5.84 -5.23 3.65
CA GLY A 41 6.59 -6.48 3.63
C GLY A 41 6.84 -7.00 5.04
N GLY A 42 7.57 -8.11 5.13
CA GLY A 42 7.91 -8.73 6.42
C GLY A 42 6.75 -9.53 7.02
N SER A 43 6.74 -9.67 8.34
CA SER A 43 5.75 -10.44 9.09
C SER A 43 5.41 -9.76 10.42
N LYS A 44 4.43 -10.30 11.15
CA LYS A 44 4.00 -9.78 12.45
C LYS A 44 5.20 -9.56 13.38
N GLY A 45 5.29 -8.38 13.95
CA GLY A 45 6.37 -7.94 14.84
C GLY A 45 7.64 -7.45 14.10
N ALA A 46 7.71 -7.55 12.75
CA ALA A 46 8.87 -7.13 11.96
C ALA A 46 8.47 -6.69 10.54
N TYR A 47 7.43 -5.87 10.42
CA TYR A 47 6.99 -5.32 9.14
C TYR A 47 8.00 -4.33 8.57
N THR A 48 7.99 -4.18 7.24
CA THR A 48 8.73 -3.14 6.51
C THR A 48 7.78 -2.32 5.65
N PHE A 49 8.08 -1.05 5.46
CA PHE A 49 7.33 -0.12 4.60
C PHE A 49 8.25 0.38 3.49
N TYR A 50 8.09 -0.14 2.28
CA TYR A 50 8.92 0.20 1.11
C TYR A 50 8.22 1.20 0.20
N SER A 51 8.84 2.33 -0.08
CA SER A 51 8.39 3.29 -1.09
C SER A 51 8.95 2.90 -2.46
N THR A 52 8.06 2.62 -3.42
CA THR A 52 8.46 2.31 -4.81
C THR A 52 8.99 3.52 -5.56
N VAL A 53 8.59 4.72 -5.15
CA VAL A 53 9.03 5.99 -5.73
C VAL A 53 10.41 6.38 -5.18
N ASP A 54 10.54 6.38 -3.86
CA ASP A 54 11.77 6.79 -3.18
C ASP A 54 12.84 5.68 -3.19
N LYS A 55 12.48 4.43 -3.60
CA LYS A 55 13.34 3.24 -3.67
C LYS A 55 14.02 2.89 -2.35
N ASN A 56 13.31 3.07 -1.24
CA ASN A 56 13.83 2.84 0.10
C ASN A 56 12.74 2.44 1.10
N TYR A 57 13.17 1.99 2.27
CA TYR A 57 12.31 1.62 3.40
C TYR A 57 12.27 2.74 4.42
N LEU A 58 11.10 2.93 5.07
CA LEU A 58 11.04 3.78 6.27
C LEU A 58 11.94 3.20 7.35
N ALA A 59 12.71 4.04 8.03
CA ALA A 59 13.66 3.63 9.05
C ALA A 59 13.72 4.59 10.23
N ALA A 60 13.91 4.02 11.42
CA ALA A 60 14.30 4.73 12.62
C ALA A 60 15.81 4.56 12.83
N LEU A 61 16.62 5.49 12.32
CA LEU A 61 18.08 5.38 12.39
C LEU A 61 18.68 5.90 13.71
N SER A 62 17.87 6.50 14.56
CA SER A 62 18.30 7.00 15.87
C SER A 62 17.17 7.03 16.88
N GLY A 63 17.50 7.03 18.17
CA GLY A 63 16.57 7.21 19.29
C GLY A 63 16.03 8.65 19.43
N LYS A 64 16.02 9.46 18.39
CA LYS A 64 15.51 10.85 18.38
C LYS A 64 14.22 10.94 17.54
N ASN A 65 13.64 12.13 17.50
CA ASN A 65 12.38 12.41 16.77
C ASN A 65 12.64 12.48 15.25
N LYS A 66 13.05 11.34 14.65
CA LYS A 66 13.44 11.23 13.25
C LYS A 66 12.70 10.06 12.59
N LEU A 67 12.31 10.23 11.36
CA LEU A 67 11.80 9.17 10.48
C LEU A 67 12.54 9.30 9.16
N GLN A 68 13.51 8.44 8.98
CA GLN A 68 14.46 8.45 7.88
C GLN A 68 14.22 7.24 6.96
N THR A 69 15.18 6.92 6.13
CA THR A 69 15.08 5.82 5.17
C THR A 69 16.37 5.02 5.14
N THR A 70 16.25 3.77 4.68
CA THR A 70 17.39 2.88 4.39
C THR A 70 17.07 2.04 3.16
N THR A 71 18.08 1.61 2.43
CA THR A 71 17.95 0.64 1.35
C THR A 71 18.01 -0.81 1.84
N ASP A 72 18.45 -1.03 3.08
CA ASP A 72 18.60 -2.35 3.68
C ASP A 72 17.30 -2.81 4.37
N ALA A 73 16.57 -3.71 3.72
CA ALA A 73 15.38 -4.35 4.27
C ALA A 73 15.69 -5.25 5.48
N GLY A 74 16.91 -5.75 5.62
CA GLY A 74 17.36 -6.62 6.72
C GLY A 74 17.62 -5.86 8.02
N SER A 75 17.91 -4.56 7.93
CA SER A 75 18.23 -3.71 9.07
C SER A 75 17.10 -3.69 10.11
N ALA A 76 17.45 -3.82 11.39
CA ALA A 76 16.49 -3.64 12.50
C ALA A 76 15.85 -2.24 12.48
N ASN A 77 16.54 -1.25 11.96
CA ASN A 77 16.03 0.12 11.82
C ASN A 77 14.86 0.25 10.82
N ALA A 78 14.76 -0.68 9.84
CA ALA A 78 13.67 -0.74 8.87
C ALA A 78 12.50 -1.61 9.36
N LYS A 79 12.59 -2.21 10.54
CA LYS A 79 11.57 -3.11 11.07
C LYS A 79 10.64 -2.39 12.05
N TRP A 80 9.36 -2.73 11.92
CA TRP A 80 8.29 -2.09 12.66
C TRP A 80 7.33 -3.15 13.23
N ASP A 81 7.00 -3.01 14.50
CA ASP A 81 5.88 -3.73 15.09
C ASP A 81 4.62 -2.89 14.91
N VAL A 82 3.58 -3.48 14.33
CA VAL A 82 2.31 -2.80 14.03
C VAL A 82 1.20 -3.43 14.83
N THR A 83 0.60 -2.63 15.70
CA THR A 83 -0.58 -2.99 16.48
C THR A 83 -1.67 -1.94 16.28
N PHE A 84 -2.92 -2.29 16.58
CA PHE A 84 -4.06 -1.39 16.43
C PHE A 84 -4.76 -1.15 17.76
N VAL A 85 -5.18 0.10 17.96
CA VAL A 85 -6.07 0.51 19.06
C VAL A 85 -7.23 1.29 18.43
N GLY A 86 -8.38 0.64 18.29
CA GLY A 86 -9.47 1.16 17.46
C GLY A 86 -9.01 1.33 16.01
N GLU A 87 -9.25 2.49 15.43
CA GLU A 87 -8.86 2.83 14.06
C GLU A 87 -7.39 3.29 13.93
N HIS A 88 -6.69 3.45 15.04
CA HIS A 88 -5.32 3.93 15.07
C HIS A 88 -4.31 2.81 15.00
N ALA A 89 -3.28 2.99 14.19
CA ALA A 89 -2.13 2.10 14.10
C ALA A 89 -1.01 2.62 15.00
N ASN A 90 -0.51 1.79 15.90
CA ASN A 90 0.74 2.03 16.60
C ASN A 90 1.87 1.33 15.83
N ILE A 91 2.64 2.10 15.09
CA ILE A 91 3.77 1.63 14.25
C ILE A 91 5.06 1.89 15.03
N LYS A 92 5.45 0.88 15.82
CA LYS A 92 6.56 0.98 16.77
C LYS A 92 7.86 0.49 16.14
N SER A 93 8.95 1.22 16.33
CA SER A 93 10.28 0.80 15.86
C SER A 93 10.77 -0.43 16.62
N CYS A 94 11.28 -1.43 15.89
CA CYS A 94 11.94 -2.59 16.50
C CYS A 94 13.33 -2.25 17.06
N ALA A 95 14.03 -1.28 16.46
CA ALA A 95 15.33 -0.81 16.93
C ALA A 95 15.23 0.13 18.15
N PHE A 96 14.16 0.92 18.22
CA PHE A 96 13.93 1.90 19.28
C PHE A 96 12.52 1.72 19.84
N THR A 97 12.36 0.76 20.71
CA THR A 97 11.05 0.23 21.17
C THR A 97 10.19 1.19 21.99
N SER A 98 10.76 2.33 22.44
CA SER A 98 9.98 3.43 23.04
C SER A 98 9.38 4.37 22.01
N ARG A 99 9.63 4.17 20.68
CA ARG A 99 9.29 5.13 19.63
C ARG A 99 8.33 4.56 18.62
N SER A 100 7.31 5.35 18.28
CA SER A 100 6.33 5.04 17.24
C SER A 100 6.23 6.17 16.23
N ILE A 101 5.82 5.86 15.00
CA ILE A 101 5.50 6.88 13.98
C ILE A 101 4.25 7.63 14.42
N ASN A 102 4.37 8.94 14.54
CA ASN A 102 3.26 9.82 14.88
C ASN A 102 3.30 11.10 14.03
N TYR A 103 2.14 11.73 13.91
CA TYR A 103 1.99 13.04 13.31
C TYR A 103 2.19 14.15 14.35
N ASN A 104 3.03 15.11 14.04
CA ASN A 104 3.24 16.30 14.88
C ASN A 104 2.72 17.55 14.16
N LYS A 105 1.57 18.05 14.64
CA LYS A 105 0.94 19.27 14.14
C LYS A 105 1.51 20.57 14.73
N SER A 106 2.32 20.46 15.78
CA SER A 106 2.87 21.61 16.53
C SER A 106 4.20 22.09 15.96
N THR A 107 4.74 21.46 14.91
CA THR A 107 5.94 21.91 14.21
C THR A 107 5.59 22.70 12.94
N THR A 108 6.47 23.60 12.54
CA THR A 108 6.37 24.33 11.27
C THR A 108 7.60 24.01 10.43
N PRO A 109 7.46 23.29 9.29
CA PRO A 109 6.22 22.62 8.81
C PRO A 109 5.81 21.43 9.69
N THR A 110 4.52 21.07 9.63
CA THR A 110 3.98 19.85 10.24
C THR A 110 4.63 18.61 9.63
N ARG A 111 4.83 17.54 10.41
CA ARG A 111 5.63 16.40 9.96
C ARG A 111 5.24 15.08 10.62
N PHE A 112 5.66 13.98 10.01
CA PHE A 112 5.68 12.65 10.62
C PHE A 112 7.11 12.29 11.02
N ALA A 113 7.28 11.81 12.23
CA ALA A 113 8.55 11.31 12.74
C ALA A 113 8.30 10.23 13.81
N THR A 114 9.36 9.61 14.32
CA THR A 114 9.24 8.71 15.45
C THR A 114 9.28 9.49 16.76
N TYR A 115 8.29 9.26 17.61
CA TYR A 115 8.18 9.93 18.91
C TYR A 115 7.97 8.91 20.01
N GLU A 116 8.43 9.24 21.22
CA GLU A 116 7.89 8.66 22.45
C GLU A 116 6.47 9.23 22.61
N SER A 117 5.54 8.39 23.10
CA SER A 117 4.14 8.81 23.26
C SER A 117 4.04 10.06 24.12
N LYS A 118 3.53 11.15 23.56
CA LYS A 118 3.35 12.45 24.24
C LYS A 118 2.08 13.12 23.73
N SER A 119 1.53 14.00 24.54
CA SER A 119 0.24 14.67 24.30
C SER A 119 0.14 15.50 23.01
N ASN A 120 1.28 15.92 22.44
CA ASN A 120 1.32 16.80 21.26
C ASN A 120 1.43 16.05 19.92
N GLN A 121 1.59 14.73 19.95
CA GLN A 121 1.62 13.89 18.76
C GLN A 121 0.31 13.15 18.60
N GLN A 122 -0.11 12.99 17.36
CA GLN A 122 -1.31 12.26 17.01
C GLN A 122 -0.95 10.89 16.43
N PRO A 123 -1.67 9.83 16.82
CA PRO A 123 -1.49 8.51 16.23
C PRO A 123 -1.84 8.56 14.73
N VAL A 124 -1.36 7.59 14.00
CA VAL A 124 -1.62 7.44 12.56
C VAL A 124 -2.69 6.38 12.32
N ALA A 125 -3.31 6.39 11.15
CA ALA A 125 -4.14 5.30 10.65
C ALA A 125 -3.50 4.71 9.39
N LEU A 126 -3.72 3.43 9.13
CA LEU A 126 -3.30 2.76 7.91
C LEU A 126 -4.49 2.54 7.00
N TYR A 127 -4.35 2.96 5.76
CA TYR A 127 -5.34 2.73 4.71
C TYR A 127 -4.77 1.76 3.68
N LYS A 128 -5.49 0.68 3.43
CA LYS A 128 -5.14 -0.24 2.35
C LYS A 128 -5.56 0.38 1.02
N ARG A 129 -4.65 0.42 0.05
CA ARG A 129 -5.03 0.69 -1.33
C ARG A 129 -5.71 -0.54 -1.90
N ASP A 130 -6.93 -0.37 -2.42
CA ASP A 130 -7.51 -1.37 -3.31
C ASP A 130 -6.72 -1.31 -4.64
N VAL A 131 -5.76 -2.18 -4.80
CA VAL A 131 -5.28 -2.51 -6.14
C VAL A 131 -6.41 -3.30 -6.80
N THR A 132 -7.28 -2.64 -7.54
CA THR A 132 -7.91 -3.31 -8.67
C THR A 132 -6.74 -3.87 -9.47
N SER A 133 -6.53 -5.18 -9.39
CA SER A 133 -5.57 -5.90 -10.24
C SER A 133 -5.78 -5.36 -11.64
N GLY A 134 -4.73 -4.90 -12.29
CA GLY A 134 -4.74 -4.09 -13.52
C GLY A 134 -5.28 -4.75 -14.79
N ILE A 135 -6.16 -5.72 -14.66
CA ILE A 135 -7.27 -5.93 -15.58
C ILE A 135 -8.32 -4.92 -15.07
N GLY A 136 -8.19 -3.67 -15.52
CA GLY A 136 -9.32 -2.76 -15.44
C GLY A 136 -10.52 -3.56 -15.89
N SER A 137 -11.62 -3.49 -15.16
CA SER A 137 -12.92 -3.86 -15.71
C SER A 137 -13.25 -2.82 -16.80
N THR A 138 -12.55 -2.87 -17.91
CA THR A 138 -13.27 -2.77 -19.14
C THR A 138 -14.35 -3.81 -18.93
N ALA A 139 -15.60 -3.37 -18.82
CA ALA A 139 -16.70 -4.27 -19.05
C ALA A 139 -16.29 -5.00 -20.33
N VAL A 140 -15.74 -6.22 -20.17
CA VAL A 140 -15.57 -7.13 -21.27
C VAL A 140 -17.02 -7.35 -21.64
N GLN A 141 -17.47 -6.65 -22.70
CA GLN A 141 -18.66 -7.07 -23.39
C GLN A 141 -18.35 -8.54 -23.65
N GLN A 142 -19.01 -9.44 -22.93
CA GLN A 142 -18.84 -10.87 -23.15
C GLN A 142 -19.00 -11.03 -24.65
N PRO A 143 -18.01 -11.60 -25.34
CA PRO A 143 -18.14 -11.75 -26.79
C PRO A 143 -19.45 -12.48 -27.03
N THR A 144 -20.33 -11.87 -27.80
CA THR A 144 -21.66 -12.41 -28.07
C THR A 144 -21.53 -13.81 -28.65
N LEU A 145 -20.42 -14.09 -29.30
CA LEU A 145 -20.09 -15.39 -29.89
C LEU A 145 -18.58 -15.68 -29.71
N ILE A 146 -18.27 -16.94 -29.42
CA ILE A 146 -16.87 -17.39 -29.28
C ILE A 146 -16.55 -18.53 -30.26
N THR A 147 -15.26 -18.79 -30.44
CA THR A 147 -14.77 -19.97 -31.16
C THR A 147 -14.00 -20.85 -30.19
N VAL A 148 -14.34 -22.15 -30.18
CA VAL A 148 -13.65 -23.15 -29.37
C VAL A 148 -12.63 -23.87 -30.24
N TYR A 149 -11.41 -24.01 -29.74
CA TYR A 149 -10.32 -24.71 -30.40
C TYR A 149 -9.94 -25.97 -29.61
N SER A 150 -9.53 -27.02 -30.33
CA SER A 150 -8.85 -28.15 -29.71
C SER A 150 -7.45 -27.73 -29.21
N ILE A 151 -6.85 -28.54 -28.37
CA ILE A 151 -5.44 -28.36 -27.90
C ILE A 151 -4.44 -28.34 -29.07
N THR A 152 -4.78 -28.90 -30.24
CA THR A 152 -3.96 -28.84 -31.47
C THR A 152 -4.21 -27.58 -32.31
N GLY A 153 -5.04 -26.64 -31.82
CA GLY A 153 -5.36 -25.40 -32.51
C GLY A 153 -6.42 -25.50 -33.62
N VAL A 154 -7.09 -26.61 -33.75
CA VAL A 154 -8.18 -26.77 -34.75
C VAL A 154 -9.47 -26.22 -34.15
N ALA A 155 -10.16 -25.34 -34.89
CA ALA A 155 -11.46 -24.83 -34.47
C ALA A 155 -12.52 -25.94 -34.50
N VAL A 156 -13.07 -26.31 -33.34
CA VAL A 156 -14.09 -27.37 -33.18
C VAL A 156 -15.50 -26.81 -33.10
N LYS A 157 -15.65 -25.55 -32.71
CA LYS A 157 -16.90 -24.78 -32.80
C LYS A 157 -16.60 -23.31 -33.11
N ARG A 158 -17.48 -22.70 -33.89
CA ARG A 158 -17.36 -21.27 -34.26
C ARG A 158 -18.68 -20.56 -34.03
N GLY A 159 -18.62 -19.32 -33.59
CA GLY A 159 -19.78 -18.45 -33.47
C GLY A 159 -20.84 -19.00 -32.50
N VAL A 160 -20.41 -19.54 -31.36
CA VAL A 160 -21.33 -20.09 -30.35
C VAL A 160 -21.38 -19.18 -29.12
N GLN A 161 -22.52 -19.16 -28.43
CA GLN A 161 -22.63 -18.49 -27.15
C GLN A 161 -21.69 -19.14 -26.12
N PRO A 162 -21.07 -18.38 -25.19
CA PRO A 162 -20.18 -18.92 -24.15
C PRO A 162 -20.84 -20.07 -23.35
N SER A 163 -22.13 -19.96 -23.06
CA SER A 163 -22.91 -21.01 -22.36
C SER A 163 -23.05 -22.32 -23.12
N ALA A 164 -22.94 -22.28 -24.45
CA ALA A 164 -23.04 -23.45 -25.33
C ALA A 164 -21.68 -23.91 -25.88
N ALA A 165 -20.59 -23.39 -25.35
CA ALA A 165 -19.25 -23.65 -25.87
C ALA A 165 -18.88 -25.11 -25.91
N PHE A 166 -19.27 -25.89 -24.91
CA PHE A 166 -18.89 -27.30 -24.74
C PHE A 166 -20.04 -28.28 -25.02
N ASP A 167 -21.23 -27.77 -25.35
CA ASP A 167 -22.37 -28.64 -25.65
C ASP A 167 -22.11 -29.56 -26.86
N GLY A 168 -22.33 -30.85 -26.69
CA GLY A 168 -22.15 -31.86 -27.74
C GLY A 168 -20.70 -32.14 -28.14
N LEU A 169 -19.70 -31.56 -27.43
CA LEU A 169 -18.32 -31.97 -27.58
C LEU A 169 -18.03 -33.23 -26.79
N ALA A 170 -17.22 -34.15 -27.37
CA ALA A 170 -16.73 -35.31 -26.66
C ALA A 170 -15.89 -34.89 -25.46
N LYS A 171 -15.80 -35.75 -24.42
CA LYS A 171 -14.88 -35.48 -23.30
C LYS A 171 -13.45 -35.34 -23.83
N GLY A 172 -12.82 -34.22 -23.57
CA GLY A 172 -11.47 -33.91 -24.04
C GLY A 172 -10.95 -32.55 -23.48
N VAL A 173 -9.77 -32.19 -23.91
CA VAL A 173 -9.15 -30.87 -23.60
C VAL A 173 -9.35 -29.97 -24.83
N TYR A 174 -9.93 -28.80 -24.64
CA TYR A 174 -10.24 -27.82 -25.66
C TYR A 174 -9.65 -26.47 -25.30
#